data_c74341c0f6a984da2482844a13ff2137
#
_entry.id   c74341c0f6a984da2482844a13ff2137
#
_cell.length_a   1.000
_cell.length_b   1.000
_cell.length_c   1.000
_cell.angle_alpha   90.00
_cell.angle_beta   90.00
_cell.angle_gamma   90.00
#
_symmetry.space_group_name_H-M   'P 1'
#
loop_
_entity.id
_entity.type
_entity.pdbx_description
1 polymer ?
#
loop_
_entity_poly.entity_id
_entity_poly.type
_entity_poly.pdbx_seq_one_letter_code
_entity_poly.pdbx_strand_id
1 'polypeptide(L)'
;MTKILITEFINQDSLDNLKKYFDIKYDENLYENKLELERIIHNYEGLIIRNKTQVTSDVLKNAKKLKFIGRLGVGLDNIDTETCKNKNIHVQPATGMNADSVAEYVVSSSMSLIKKIPIFHNATVKGEWPRTKIKSTEIKQKLLGIIGFGTIGKKVAEYSTKIGLKILAYDPYVREINDKKIDAKLSNLNEIYEKSEIISIHLPLTDETKNMINKSSFSQMKNKPIIINTSRGSIINEVDLIDAYHKNIISGFALDVFEKEPIESEFYNKIKPDMNCILTPHISGVTIESNVRVSDYIVKKITDFFN
;
A
#
# COMPACT_ATOMS: atom_id res chain seq x y z
N MET A 1 -15.44 -20.62 26.25
CA MET A 1 -14.88 -20.49 24.90
C MET A 1 -14.48 -19.04 24.71
N THR A 2 -13.26 -18.75 24.26
CA THR A 2 -12.76 -17.39 24.03
C THR A 2 -13.63 -16.70 22.97
N LYS A 3 -14.01 -15.45 23.22
CA LYS A 3 -14.90 -14.66 22.35
C LYS A 3 -14.12 -13.74 21.43
N ILE A 4 -14.36 -13.86 20.14
CA ILE A 4 -13.70 -13.03 19.11
C ILE A 4 -14.77 -12.21 18.38
N LEU A 5 -14.49 -10.91 18.22
CA LEU A 5 -15.28 -9.99 17.42
C LEU A 5 -14.58 -9.74 16.08
N ILE A 6 -15.32 -9.84 14.98
CA ILE A 6 -14.84 -9.53 13.63
C ILE A 6 -15.74 -8.42 13.07
N THR A 7 -15.16 -7.29 12.69
CA THR A 7 -15.90 -6.06 12.37
C THR A 7 -15.89 -5.68 10.89
N GLU A 8 -15.15 -6.43 10.09
CA GLU A 8 -15.00 -6.20 8.65
C GLU A 8 -14.86 -7.54 7.92
N PHE A 9 -14.90 -7.51 6.58
CA PHE A 9 -14.80 -8.69 5.73
C PHE A 9 -13.59 -9.58 6.08
N ILE A 10 -13.83 -10.87 6.19
CA ILE A 10 -12.84 -11.95 6.27
C ILE A 10 -13.20 -13.05 5.25
N ASN A 11 -12.22 -13.77 4.72
CA ASN A 11 -12.50 -14.92 3.85
C ASN A 11 -13.37 -15.96 4.56
N GLN A 12 -14.37 -16.52 3.85
CA GLN A 12 -15.37 -17.39 4.44
C GLN A 12 -14.78 -18.70 5.00
N ASP A 13 -13.87 -19.34 4.25
CA ASP A 13 -13.24 -20.58 4.70
C ASP A 13 -12.40 -20.36 5.97
N SER A 14 -11.70 -19.22 6.02
CA SER A 14 -10.92 -18.79 7.20
C SER A 14 -11.84 -18.53 8.41
N LEU A 15 -13.01 -17.89 8.18
CA LEU A 15 -14.02 -17.66 9.20
C LEU A 15 -14.57 -18.99 9.76
N ASP A 16 -14.91 -19.92 8.87
CA ASP A 16 -15.47 -21.22 9.27
C ASP A 16 -14.42 -22.08 10.00
N ASN A 17 -13.16 -21.93 9.64
CA ASN A 17 -12.07 -22.54 10.41
C ASN A 17 -11.96 -21.93 11.82
N LEU A 18 -12.06 -20.62 11.95
CA LEU A 18 -11.97 -19.92 13.25
C LEU A 18 -13.12 -20.30 14.20
N LYS A 19 -14.34 -20.47 13.67
CA LYS A 19 -15.53 -20.91 14.44
C LYS A 19 -15.39 -22.27 15.11
N LYS A 20 -14.46 -23.12 14.65
CA LYS A 20 -14.18 -24.42 15.29
C LYS A 20 -13.53 -24.27 16.67
N TYR A 21 -12.85 -23.17 16.93
CA TYR A 21 -12.03 -22.95 18.12
C TYR A 21 -12.59 -21.87 19.06
N PHE A 22 -13.39 -20.92 18.52
CA PHE A 22 -13.80 -19.70 19.23
C PHE A 22 -15.31 -19.42 19.10
N ASP A 23 -15.84 -18.67 20.06
CA ASP A 23 -17.18 -18.07 19.98
C ASP A 23 -17.08 -16.76 19.18
N ILE A 24 -17.62 -16.74 17.96
CA ILE A 24 -17.42 -15.67 17.01
C ILE A 24 -18.67 -14.82 16.85
N LYS A 25 -18.54 -13.50 17.08
CA LYS A 25 -19.48 -12.51 16.52
C LYS A 25 -18.85 -11.91 15.26
N TYR A 26 -19.48 -12.12 14.12
CA TYR A 26 -19.10 -11.55 12.83
C TYR A 26 -20.17 -10.56 12.35
N ASP A 27 -19.74 -9.33 12.11
CA ASP A 27 -20.56 -8.27 11.53
C ASP A 27 -19.64 -7.40 10.64
N GLU A 28 -19.71 -7.62 9.32
CA GLU A 28 -18.78 -6.99 8.36
C GLU A 28 -18.97 -5.48 8.19
N ASN A 29 -20.05 -4.93 8.75
CA ASN A 29 -20.38 -3.50 8.67
C ASN A 29 -20.32 -2.79 10.04
N LEU A 30 -19.87 -3.48 11.09
CA LEU A 30 -19.81 -2.90 12.44
C LEU A 30 -18.88 -1.66 12.53
N TYR A 31 -17.91 -1.55 11.60
CA TYR A 31 -17.04 -0.38 11.50
C TYR A 31 -17.81 0.95 11.29
N GLU A 32 -19.03 0.91 10.74
CA GLU A 32 -19.89 2.08 10.53
C GLU A 32 -20.55 2.55 11.84
N ASN A 33 -20.63 1.70 12.84
CA ASN A 33 -21.28 1.99 14.12
C ASN A 33 -20.28 1.97 15.28
N LYS A 34 -19.50 3.07 15.41
CA LYS A 34 -18.51 3.24 16.46
C LYS A 34 -19.08 3.07 17.86
N LEU A 35 -20.29 3.62 18.11
CA LEU A 35 -20.94 3.55 19.43
C LEU A 35 -21.29 2.11 19.81
N GLU A 36 -21.77 1.32 18.86
CA GLU A 36 -22.04 -0.10 19.10
C GLU A 36 -20.74 -0.86 19.36
N LEU A 37 -19.66 -0.62 18.58
CA LEU A 37 -18.36 -1.21 18.84
C LEU A 37 -17.89 -0.92 20.27
N GLU A 38 -17.93 0.34 20.70
CA GLU A 38 -17.56 0.76 22.05
C GLU A 38 -18.41 0.11 23.12
N ARG A 39 -19.70 -0.08 22.84
CA ARG A 39 -20.66 -0.73 23.75
C ARG A 39 -20.39 -2.19 23.97
N ILE A 40 -20.01 -2.94 22.92
CA ILE A 40 -19.92 -4.41 23.00
C ILE A 40 -18.50 -4.96 23.22
N ILE A 41 -17.46 -4.18 22.92
CA ILE A 41 -16.07 -4.65 22.89
C ILE A 41 -15.60 -5.25 24.22
N HIS A 42 -16.17 -4.81 25.36
CA HIS A 42 -15.82 -5.32 26.69
C HIS A 42 -16.09 -6.81 26.89
N ASN A 43 -16.87 -7.45 26.00
CA ASN A 43 -17.20 -8.86 26.06
C ASN A 43 -16.20 -9.77 25.36
N TYR A 44 -15.28 -9.20 24.55
CA TYR A 44 -14.40 -9.96 23.65
C TYR A 44 -12.95 -9.94 24.10
N GLU A 45 -12.26 -11.06 23.89
CA GLU A 45 -10.84 -11.24 24.17
C GLU A 45 -9.98 -11.04 22.91
N GLY A 46 -10.55 -11.24 21.73
CA GLY A 46 -9.92 -10.96 20.44
C GLY A 46 -10.79 -10.07 19.56
N LEU A 47 -10.11 -9.24 18.75
CA LEU A 47 -10.72 -8.36 17.75
C LEU A 47 -10.00 -8.57 16.42
N ILE A 48 -10.76 -8.82 15.34
CA ILE A 48 -10.21 -8.89 13.97
C ILE A 48 -10.81 -7.76 13.14
N ILE A 49 -9.92 -6.95 12.53
CA ILE A 49 -10.29 -5.75 11.77
C ILE A 49 -9.54 -5.67 10.43
N ARG A 50 -9.97 -4.76 9.56
CA ARG A 50 -9.20 -4.34 8.38
C ARG A 50 -8.77 -2.87 8.50
N ASN A 51 -9.09 -2.03 7.52
CA ASN A 51 -8.64 -0.64 7.46
C ASN A 51 -9.71 0.39 7.86
N LYS A 52 -10.98 0.01 7.90
CA LYS A 52 -12.08 0.94 8.19
C LYS A 52 -12.35 1.07 9.69
N THR A 53 -12.29 -0.02 10.44
CA THR A 53 -12.50 -0.01 11.89
C THR A 53 -11.41 0.81 12.58
N GLN A 54 -11.81 1.87 13.28
CA GLN A 54 -10.89 2.73 14.03
C GLN A 54 -10.81 2.23 15.48
N VAL A 55 -9.65 1.68 15.86
CA VAL A 55 -9.37 1.23 17.24
C VAL A 55 -8.70 2.36 18.01
N THR A 56 -9.51 3.33 18.40
CA THR A 56 -9.08 4.52 19.14
C THR A 56 -8.90 4.24 20.64
N SER A 57 -8.28 5.18 21.36
CA SER A 57 -8.19 5.13 22.82
C SER A 57 -9.54 4.98 23.50
N ASP A 58 -10.64 5.56 22.94
CA ASP A 58 -11.98 5.45 23.50
C ASP A 58 -12.55 4.03 23.36
N VAL A 59 -12.36 3.39 22.21
CA VAL A 59 -12.68 1.97 22.02
C VAL A 59 -11.90 1.11 23.02
N LEU A 60 -10.60 1.39 23.16
CA LEU A 60 -9.71 0.62 24.04
C LEU A 60 -9.98 0.84 25.53
N LYS A 61 -10.50 1.99 25.96
CA LYS A 61 -10.95 2.20 27.33
C LYS A 61 -12.02 1.18 27.76
N ASN A 62 -12.93 0.86 26.84
CA ASN A 62 -14.02 -0.09 27.08
C ASN A 62 -13.59 -1.54 26.88
N ALA A 63 -12.48 -1.82 26.23
CA ALA A 63 -12.00 -3.15 25.89
C ALA A 63 -11.32 -3.85 27.07
N LYS A 64 -12.09 -4.16 28.13
CA LYS A 64 -11.56 -4.68 29.43
C LYS A 64 -10.96 -6.09 29.34
N LYS A 65 -11.44 -6.92 28.41
CA LYS A 65 -11.01 -8.31 28.25
C LYS A 65 -10.08 -8.51 27.05
N LEU A 66 -9.92 -7.48 26.19
CA LEU A 66 -9.22 -7.60 24.94
C LEU A 66 -7.72 -7.89 25.16
N LYS A 67 -7.22 -8.94 24.53
CA LYS A 67 -5.82 -9.39 24.59
C LYS A 67 -5.13 -9.42 23.23
N PHE A 68 -5.92 -9.53 22.16
CA PHE A 68 -5.39 -9.69 20.79
C PHE A 68 -6.19 -8.86 19.79
N ILE A 69 -5.48 -8.17 18.90
CA ILE A 69 -6.04 -7.50 17.73
C ILE A 69 -5.34 -8.05 16.48
N GLY A 70 -6.09 -8.74 15.63
CA GLY A 70 -5.65 -9.19 14.32
C GLY A 70 -6.02 -8.17 13.25
N ARG A 71 -5.03 -7.63 12.54
CA ARG A 71 -5.27 -6.70 11.44
C ARG A 71 -5.12 -7.43 10.10
N LEU A 72 -6.23 -7.58 9.36
CA LEU A 72 -6.29 -8.19 8.03
C LEU A 72 -5.66 -7.26 6.97
N GLY A 73 -4.36 -7.03 7.11
CA GLY A 73 -3.52 -6.17 6.27
C GLY A 73 -2.27 -5.72 7.01
N VAL A 74 -1.52 -4.75 6.46
CA VAL A 74 -0.16 -4.42 6.92
C VAL A 74 -0.11 -3.15 7.78
N GLY A 75 -0.78 -2.08 7.35
CA GLY A 75 -0.73 -0.79 8.04
C GLY A 75 -1.49 -0.81 9.36
N LEU A 76 -1.02 -0.05 10.33
CA LEU A 76 -1.60 0.06 11.67
C LEU A 76 -2.17 1.46 11.96
N ASP A 77 -2.34 2.27 10.93
CA ASP A 77 -2.73 3.69 11.04
C ASP A 77 -4.11 3.88 11.71
N ASN A 78 -4.95 2.85 11.68
CA ASN A 78 -6.26 2.83 12.31
C ASN A 78 -6.29 2.22 13.72
N ILE A 79 -5.12 1.95 14.33
CA ILE A 79 -4.99 1.35 15.66
C ILE A 79 -4.11 2.24 16.54
N ASP A 80 -4.62 2.61 17.71
CA ASP A 80 -3.82 3.24 18.77
C ASP A 80 -2.88 2.20 19.40
N THR A 81 -1.73 2.01 18.76
CA THR A 81 -0.76 0.97 19.16
C THR A 81 -0.07 1.30 20.49
N GLU A 82 0.04 2.57 20.86
CA GLU A 82 0.60 2.98 22.15
C GLU A 82 -0.33 2.57 23.30
N THR A 83 -1.63 2.88 23.19
CA THR A 83 -2.62 2.43 24.15
C THR A 83 -2.71 0.91 24.22
N CYS A 84 -2.61 0.20 23.07
CA CYS A 84 -2.56 -1.26 23.06
C CYS A 84 -1.36 -1.80 23.87
N LYS A 85 -0.17 -1.24 23.65
CA LYS A 85 1.05 -1.62 24.37
C LYS A 85 0.89 -1.41 25.89
N ASN A 86 0.37 -0.24 26.31
CA ASN A 86 0.15 0.09 27.72
C ASN A 86 -0.87 -0.84 28.41
N LYS A 87 -1.79 -1.42 27.62
CA LYS A 87 -2.80 -2.39 28.10
C LYS A 87 -2.38 -3.85 27.91
N ASN A 88 -1.17 -4.13 27.43
CA ASN A 88 -0.68 -5.47 27.10
C ASN A 88 -1.58 -6.20 26.07
N ILE A 89 -2.13 -5.45 25.09
CA ILE A 89 -2.89 -5.99 23.98
C ILE A 89 -1.93 -6.29 22.84
N HIS A 90 -1.86 -7.56 22.41
CA HIS A 90 -1.04 -7.96 21.27
C HIS A 90 -1.68 -7.50 19.96
N VAL A 91 -0.94 -6.75 19.14
CA VAL A 91 -1.38 -6.30 17.81
C VAL A 91 -0.62 -7.07 16.74
N GLN A 92 -1.34 -7.83 15.92
CA GLN A 92 -0.78 -8.68 14.88
C GLN A 92 -1.21 -8.21 13.49
N PRO A 93 -0.38 -7.50 12.72
CA PRO A 93 -0.61 -7.24 11.30
C PRO A 93 -0.30 -8.47 10.45
N ALA A 94 -0.93 -8.57 9.26
CA ALA A 94 -0.63 -9.60 8.26
C ALA A 94 0.52 -9.18 7.34
N THR A 95 1.68 -8.86 7.93
CA THR A 95 2.85 -8.33 7.23
C THR A 95 3.32 -9.28 6.13
N GLY A 96 3.47 -8.77 4.92
CA GLY A 96 4.00 -9.50 3.76
C GLY A 96 2.97 -10.36 3.02
N MET A 97 1.78 -10.59 3.56
CA MET A 97 0.80 -11.48 2.96
C MET A 97 0.17 -10.92 1.66
N ASN A 98 0.26 -9.62 1.42
CA ASN A 98 -0.18 -8.96 0.20
C ASN A 98 0.96 -8.52 -0.73
N ALA A 99 2.22 -8.88 -0.42
CA ALA A 99 3.38 -8.36 -1.13
C ALA A 99 3.41 -8.71 -2.62
N ASP A 100 2.97 -9.92 -3.00
CA ASP A 100 2.87 -10.32 -4.40
C ASP A 100 1.86 -9.44 -5.16
N SER A 101 0.67 -9.20 -4.60
CA SER A 101 -0.36 -8.37 -5.22
C SER A 101 0.13 -6.93 -5.44
N VAL A 102 0.82 -6.34 -4.44
CA VAL A 102 1.40 -5.00 -4.58
C VAL A 102 2.50 -4.98 -5.64
N ALA A 103 3.36 -5.99 -5.69
CA ALA A 103 4.42 -6.07 -6.69
C ALA A 103 3.86 -6.19 -8.12
N GLU A 104 2.81 -6.99 -8.33
CA GLU A 104 2.09 -7.10 -9.59
C GLU A 104 1.47 -5.77 -10.01
N TYR A 105 0.87 -5.04 -9.06
CA TYR A 105 0.35 -3.70 -9.33
C TYR A 105 1.44 -2.73 -9.78
N VAL A 106 2.59 -2.69 -9.09
CA VAL A 106 3.72 -1.82 -9.45
C VAL A 106 4.26 -2.15 -10.83
N VAL A 107 4.47 -3.44 -11.13
CA VAL A 107 4.95 -3.90 -12.44
C VAL A 107 3.97 -3.54 -13.56
N SER A 108 2.68 -3.82 -13.37
CA SER A 108 1.64 -3.53 -14.38
C SER A 108 1.49 -2.02 -14.61
N SER A 109 1.51 -1.21 -13.57
CA SER A 109 1.48 0.25 -13.65
C SER A 109 2.72 0.80 -14.35
N SER A 110 3.91 0.28 -14.05
CA SER A 110 5.16 0.65 -14.72
C SER A 110 5.08 0.40 -16.23
N MET A 111 4.65 -0.79 -16.63
CA MET A 111 4.50 -1.14 -18.05
C MET A 111 3.44 -0.27 -18.73
N SER A 112 2.30 -0.07 -18.09
CA SER A 112 1.19 0.72 -18.61
C SER A 112 1.61 2.19 -18.86
N LEU A 113 2.30 2.80 -17.91
CA LEU A 113 2.72 4.21 -18.00
C LEU A 113 3.91 4.42 -18.95
N ILE A 114 4.87 3.50 -19.01
CA ILE A 114 5.97 3.53 -20.00
C ILE A 114 5.40 3.42 -21.42
N LYS A 115 4.39 2.57 -21.62
CA LYS A 115 3.67 2.42 -22.90
C LYS A 115 2.63 3.52 -23.15
N LYS A 116 2.38 4.41 -22.17
CA LYS A 116 1.38 5.48 -22.22
C LYS A 116 -0.03 4.97 -22.53
N ILE A 117 -0.36 3.75 -22.04
CA ILE A 117 -1.64 3.09 -22.31
C ILE A 117 -2.81 3.98 -21.88
N PRO A 118 -2.82 4.67 -20.72
CA PRO A 118 -3.93 5.54 -20.34
C PRO A 118 -4.23 6.64 -21.35
N ILE A 119 -3.21 7.31 -21.87
CA ILE A 119 -3.37 8.37 -22.87
C ILE A 119 -3.93 7.80 -24.17
N PHE A 120 -3.34 6.71 -24.69
CA PHE A 120 -3.80 6.08 -25.92
C PHE A 120 -5.24 5.57 -25.78
N HIS A 121 -5.58 4.94 -24.65
CA HIS A 121 -6.93 4.47 -24.35
C HIS A 121 -7.93 5.62 -24.42
N ASN A 122 -7.68 6.69 -23.66
CA ASN A 122 -8.57 7.84 -23.55
C ASN A 122 -8.76 8.55 -24.91
N ALA A 123 -7.71 8.66 -25.71
CA ALA A 123 -7.79 9.24 -27.07
C ALA A 123 -8.64 8.36 -27.98
N THR A 124 -8.40 7.03 -27.97
CA THR A 124 -9.11 6.08 -28.82
C THR A 124 -10.60 6.00 -28.48
N VAL A 125 -10.96 6.04 -27.19
CA VAL A 125 -12.37 6.11 -26.74
C VAL A 125 -13.09 7.35 -27.28
N LYS A 126 -12.36 8.46 -27.48
CA LYS A 126 -12.89 9.69 -28.11
C LYS A 126 -12.91 9.67 -29.63
N GLY A 127 -12.53 8.54 -30.27
CA GLY A 127 -12.44 8.42 -31.73
C GLY A 127 -11.17 9.02 -32.32
N GLU A 128 -10.20 9.44 -31.53
CA GLU A 128 -8.91 9.92 -31.99
C GLU A 128 -7.97 8.76 -32.33
N TRP A 129 -7.01 8.99 -33.26
CA TRP A 129 -6.06 7.97 -33.69
C TRP A 129 -4.60 8.51 -33.64
N PRO A 130 -4.02 8.73 -32.44
CA PRO A 130 -2.73 9.42 -32.28
C PRO A 130 -1.51 8.51 -32.50
N ARG A 131 -1.59 7.47 -33.34
CA ARG A 131 -0.58 6.42 -33.55
C ARG A 131 0.85 6.94 -33.70
N THR A 132 1.04 8.04 -34.41
CA THR A 132 2.36 8.62 -34.71
C THR A 132 2.68 9.86 -33.88
N LYS A 133 1.67 10.47 -33.25
CA LYS A 133 1.83 11.73 -32.46
C LYS A 133 2.39 11.49 -31.08
N ILE A 134 2.01 10.37 -30.43
CA ILE A 134 2.42 10.01 -29.09
C ILE A 134 3.49 8.92 -29.19
N LYS A 135 4.65 9.16 -28.58
CA LYS A 135 5.73 8.18 -28.54
C LYS A 135 5.78 7.49 -27.20
N SER A 136 5.83 6.16 -27.21
CA SER A 136 6.09 5.31 -26.05
C SER A 136 7.47 4.66 -26.16
N THR A 137 7.95 4.06 -25.06
CA THR A 137 9.24 3.37 -25.02
C THR A 137 9.10 1.95 -24.50
N GLU A 138 10.18 1.17 -24.57
CA GLU A 138 10.24 -0.18 -24.01
C GLU A 138 10.68 -0.11 -22.54
N ILE A 139 10.25 -1.09 -21.75
CA ILE A 139 10.60 -1.15 -20.32
C ILE A 139 11.97 -1.80 -20.08
N LYS A 140 12.39 -2.69 -20.99
CA LYS A 140 13.65 -3.43 -20.87
C LYS A 140 14.85 -2.49 -20.70
N GLN A 141 15.73 -2.81 -19.74
CA GLN A 141 16.94 -2.04 -19.36
C GLN A 141 16.69 -0.68 -18.70
N LYS A 142 15.42 -0.28 -18.50
CA LYS A 142 15.13 0.93 -17.72
C LYS A 142 15.48 0.75 -16.26
N LEU A 143 15.81 1.86 -15.60
CA LEU A 143 16.23 1.89 -14.22
C LEU A 143 15.02 2.17 -13.30
N LEU A 144 14.67 1.19 -12.47
CA LEU A 144 13.69 1.33 -11.41
C LEU A 144 14.39 1.65 -10.09
N GLY A 145 14.12 2.82 -9.53
CA GLY A 145 14.48 3.20 -8.18
C GLY A 145 13.41 2.72 -7.19
N ILE A 146 13.81 1.97 -6.19
CA ILE A 146 12.93 1.50 -5.11
C ILE A 146 13.31 2.22 -3.82
N ILE A 147 12.37 2.99 -3.27
CA ILE A 147 12.53 3.69 -2.00
C ILE A 147 11.77 2.94 -0.92
N GLY A 148 12.51 2.31 0.01
CA GLY A 148 12.01 1.31 0.97
C GLY A 148 12.22 -0.12 0.45
N PHE A 149 13.19 -0.84 1.02
CA PHE A 149 13.60 -2.18 0.56
C PHE A 149 13.25 -3.27 1.57
N GLY A 150 12.06 -3.12 2.18
CA GLY A 150 11.43 -4.13 3.05
C GLY A 150 10.80 -5.28 2.23
N THR A 151 9.82 -5.96 2.82
CA THR A 151 9.15 -7.14 2.20
C THR A 151 8.55 -6.81 0.83
N ILE A 152 7.83 -5.68 0.70
CA ILE A 152 7.21 -5.28 -0.56
C ILE A 152 8.27 -4.83 -1.57
N GLY A 153 9.20 -3.95 -1.19
CA GLY A 153 10.25 -3.46 -2.09
C GLY A 153 11.11 -4.59 -2.68
N LYS A 154 11.44 -5.60 -1.88
CA LYS A 154 12.14 -6.81 -2.34
C LYS A 154 11.31 -7.61 -3.35
N LYS A 155 10.03 -7.76 -3.12
CA LYS A 155 9.13 -8.47 -4.05
C LYS A 155 8.96 -7.70 -5.36
N VAL A 156 8.86 -6.37 -5.31
CA VAL A 156 8.87 -5.50 -6.50
C VAL A 156 10.17 -5.66 -7.28
N ALA A 157 11.33 -5.67 -6.60
CA ALA A 157 12.62 -5.89 -7.25
C ALA A 157 12.68 -7.27 -7.94
N GLU A 158 12.25 -8.34 -7.26
CA GLU A 158 12.20 -9.70 -7.80
C GLU A 158 11.37 -9.76 -9.11
N TYR A 159 10.16 -9.18 -9.11
CA TYR A 159 9.28 -9.24 -10.28
C TYR A 159 9.78 -8.33 -11.42
N SER A 160 10.28 -7.15 -11.07
CA SER A 160 10.79 -6.17 -12.02
C SER A 160 12.05 -6.65 -12.75
N THR A 161 12.94 -7.35 -12.06
CA THR A 161 14.11 -7.97 -12.68
C THR A 161 13.72 -9.00 -13.75
N LYS A 162 12.68 -9.80 -13.50
CA LYS A 162 12.19 -10.81 -14.46
C LYS A 162 11.69 -10.22 -15.78
N ILE A 163 11.21 -8.97 -15.77
CA ILE A 163 10.79 -8.26 -16.98
C ILE A 163 11.88 -7.38 -17.58
N GLY A 164 13.11 -7.48 -17.05
CA GLY A 164 14.31 -6.84 -17.60
C GLY A 164 14.58 -5.42 -17.13
N LEU A 165 13.99 -4.96 -16.02
CA LEU A 165 14.38 -3.72 -15.35
C LEU A 165 15.70 -3.89 -14.61
N LYS A 166 16.49 -2.82 -14.54
CA LYS A 166 17.62 -2.66 -13.62
C LYS A 166 17.13 -2.01 -12.35
N ILE A 167 17.64 -2.44 -11.19
CA ILE A 167 17.12 -1.99 -9.90
C ILE A 167 18.18 -1.20 -9.12
N LEU A 168 17.81 0.02 -8.70
CA LEU A 168 18.48 0.72 -7.59
C LEU A 168 17.55 0.69 -6.39
N ALA A 169 18.07 0.34 -5.22
CA ALA A 169 17.28 0.27 -3.99
C ALA A 169 17.88 1.18 -2.91
N TYR A 170 17.01 1.89 -2.20
CA TYR A 170 17.35 2.65 -1.01
C TYR A 170 16.52 2.20 0.18
N ASP A 171 17.19 1.93 1.26
CA ASP A 171 16.59 1.72 2.58
C ASP A 171 17.66 2.03 3.64
N PRO A 172 17.40 2.90 4.64
CA PRO A 172 18.41 3.28 5.63
C PRO A 172 18.81 2.12 6.55
N TYR A 173 18.00 1.06 6.61
CA TYR A 173 18.23 -0.09 7.50
C TYR A 173 18.79 -1.32 6.79
N VAL A 174 18.84 -1.31 5.45
CA VAL A 174 19.39 -2.42 4.65
C VAL A 174 20.84 -2.15 4.28
N ARG A 175 21.76 -3.03 4.69
CA ARG A 175 23.21 -2.91 4.43
C ARG A 175 23.68 -3.73 3.23
N GLU A 176 22.97 -4.80 2.91
CA GLU A 176 23.33 -5.73 1.83
C GLU A 176 22.08 -6.43 1.28
N ILE A 177 22.18 -6.93 0.06
CA ILE A 177 21.11 -7.69 -0.61
C ILE A 177 21.62 -9.13 -0.80
N ASN A 178 21.18 -10.04 0.08
CA ASN A 178 21.60 -11.44 0.10
C ASN A 178 20.58 -12.39 -0.54
N ASP A 179 19.73 -11.91 -1.45
CA ASP A 179 18.76 -12.73 -2.16
C ASP A 179 19.17 -12.92 -3.62
N LYS A 180 19.50 -14.17 -3.99
CA LYS A 180 19.92 -14.54 -5.36
C LYS A 180 18.84 -14.30 -6.43
N LYS A 181 17.61 -14.11 -6.04
CA LYS A 181 16.48 -13.82 -6.96
C LYS A 181 16.38 -12.35 -7.31
N ILE A 182 17.13 -11.49 -6.62
CA ILE A 182 17.04 -10.04 -6.74
C ILE A 182 18.38 -9.54 -7.29
N ASP A 183 18.37 -9.07 -8.54
CA ASP A 183 19.48 -8.34 -9.13
C ASP A 183 19.26 -6.84 -8.92
N ALA A 184 19.71 -6.33 -7.78
CA ALA A 184 19.56 -4.94 -7.39
C ALA A 184 20.83 -4.41 -6.74
N LYS A 185 21.11 -3.11 -6.94
CA LYS A 185 22.20 -2.39 -6.31
C LYS A 185 21.65 -1.46 -5.23
N LEU A 186 22.23 -1.50 -4.03
CA LEU A 186 21.95 -0.49 -3.00
C LEU A 186 22.52 0.87 -3.42
N SER A 187 21.80 1.91 -3.13
CA SER A 187 22.12 3.28 -3.51
C SER A 187 21.63 4.28 -2.45
N ASN A 188 21.93 5.55 -2.65
CA ASN A 188 21.38 6.65 -1.88
C ASN A 188 20.20 7.32 -2.62
N LEU A 189 19.43 8.13 -1.91
CA LEU A 189 18.25 8.82 -2.47
C LEU A 189 18.60 9.73 -3.64
N ASN A 190 19.72 10.46 -3.57
CA ASN A 190 20.12 11.38 -4.63
C ASN A 190 20.38 10.63 -5.94
N GLU A 191 21.07 9.48 -5.87
CA GLU A 191 21.32 8.64 -7.05
C GLU A 191 20.01 8.08 -7.63
N ILE A 192 19.05 7.68 -6.77
CA ILE A 192 17.71 7.24 -7.20
C ILE A 192 16.98 8.38 -7.93
N TYR A 193 16.92 9.58 -7.35
CA TYR A 193 16.25 10.72 -7.98
C TYR A 193 16.90 11.10 -9.32
N GLU A 194 18.24 11.14 -9.35
CA GLU A 194 18.97 11.55 -10.54
C GLU A 194 18.88 10.57 -11.70
N LYS A 195 18.97 9.26 -11.42
CA LYS A 195 19.18 8.24 -12.46
C LYS A 195 17.96 7.44 -12.84
N SER A 196 16.96 7.30 -11.95
CA SER A 196 15.82 6.43 -12.21
C SER A 196 14.89 6.96 -13.29
N GLU A 197 14.32 6.05 -14.07
CA GLU A 197 13.26 6.30 -15.06
C GLU A 197 11.89 5.91 -14.53
N ILE A 198 11.86 5.12 -13.45
CA ILE A 198 10.69 4.77 -12.65
C ILE A 198 11.12 4.84 -11.19
N ILE A 199 10.29 5.41 -10.31
CA ILE A 199 10.52 5.43 -8.86
C ILE A 199 9.30 4.85 -8.18
N SER A 200 9.48 3.78 -7.39
CA SER A 200 8.43 3.15 -6.60
C SER A 200 8.70 3.28 -5.11
N ILE A 201 7.66 3.63 -4.34
CA ILE A 201 7.77 4.01 -2.93
C ILE A 201 7.10 2.93 -2.07
N HIS A 202 7.86 2.40 -1.09
CA HIS A 202 7.44 1.32 -0.18
C HIS A 202 7.86 1.60 1.26
N LEU A 203 7.55 2.80 1.74
CA LEU A 203 7.89 3.29 3.08
C LEU A 203 6.66 3.31 4.00
N PRO A 204 6.81 3.13 5.32
CA PRO A 204 5.78 3.53 6.27
C PRO A 204 5.66 5.06 6.32
N LEU A 205 4.50 5.57 6.72
CA LEU A 205 4.34 6.99 7.04
C LEU A 205 4.87 7.25 8.45
N THR A 206 5.86 8.11 8.54
CA THR A 206 6.45 8.62 9.79
C THR A 206 6.68 10.12 9.63
N ASP A 207 7.06 10.81 10.70
CA ASP A 207 7.41 12.24 10.62
C ASP A 207 8.56 12.49 9.63
N GLU A 208 9.49 11.55 9.48
CA GLU A 208 10.64 11.63 8.57
C GLU A 208 10.25 11.36 7.11
N THR A 209 9.25 10.51 6.86
CA THR A 209 8.82 10.14 5.50
C THR A 209 7.66 10.98 4.99
N LYS A 210 6.97 11.73 5.87
CA LYS A 210 5.91 12.66 5.48
C LYS A 210 6.45 13.75 4.57
N ASN A 211 5.80 13.92 3.41
CA ASN A 211 6.22 14.86 2.36
C ASN A 211 7.70 14.69 1.94
N MET A 212 8.23 13.48 2.04
CA MET A 212 9.60 13.17 1.61
C MET A 212 9.78 13.41 0.10
N ILE A 213 8.75 13.10 -0.67
CA ILE A 213 8.70 13.40 -2.11
C ILE A 213 7.95 14.72 -2.30
N ASN A 214 8.70 15.77 -2.56
CA ASN A 214 8.23 17.14 -2.64
C ASN A 214 8.98 17.92 -3.73
N LYS A 215 8.75 19.22 -3.84
CA LYS A 215 9.39 20.10 -4.82
C LYS A 215 10.91 19.97 -4.87
N SER A 216 11.57 19.82 -3.72
CA SER A 216 13.02 19.68 -3.63
C SER A 216 13.49 18.34 -4.23
N SER A 217 12.83 17.23 -3.89
CA SER A 217 13.16 15.92 -4.45
C SER A 217 12.84 15.85 -5.95
N PHE A 218 11.70 16.43 -6.40
CA PHE A 218 11.38 16.51 -7.83
C PHE A 218 12.45 17.30 -8.62
N SER A 219 13.00 18.39 -8.07
CA SER A 219 14.03 19.16 -8.76
C SER A 219 15.32 18.40 -9.05
N GLN A 220 15.56 17.28 -8.38
CA GLN A 220 16.71 16.40 -8.56
C GLN A 220 16.48 15.31 -9.64
N MET A 221 15.24 15.13 -10.11
CA MET A 221 14.87 14.09 -11.06
C MET A 221 15.21 14.47 -12.49
N LYS A 222 16.33 13.96 -13.00
CA LYS A 222 16.86 14.35 -14.34
C LYS A 222 16.28 13.53 -15.49
N ASN A 223 15.82 12.31 -15.23
CA ASN A 223 15.36 11.37 -16.26
C ASN A 223 13.83 11.33 -16.42
N LYS A 224 13.13 12.34 -15.89
CA LYS A 224 11.66 12.45 -15.96
C LYS A 224 10.98 11.15 -15.53
N PRO A 225 11.22 10.64 -14.33
CA PRO A 225 10.73 9.34 -13.93
C PRO A 225 9.21 9.28 -13.92
N ILE A 226 8.70 8.05 -13.97
CA ILE A 226 7.34 7.72 -13.53
C ILE A 226 7.38 7.50 -12.03
N ILE A 227 6.44 8.11 -11.30
CA ILE A 227 6.32 7.97 -9.84
C ILE A 227 5.20 6.99 -9.50
N ILE A 228 5.47 6.00 -8.67
CA ILE A 228 4.48 5.00 -8.24
C ILE A 228 4.43 4.99 -6.71
N ASN A 229 3.24 5.23 -6.15
CA ASN A 229 3.02 5.16 -4.71
C ASN A 229 1.88 4.19 -4.37
N THR A 230 2.26 3.11 -3.69
CA THR A 230 1.36 2.07 -3.15
C THR A 230 1.52 1.93 -1.63
N SER A 231 2.12 2.94 -0.99
CA SER A 231 2.44 2.89 0.45
C SER A 231 1.50 3.75 1.28
N ARG A 232 1.76 5.07 1.39
CA ARG A 232 0.89 6.07 2.03
C ARG A 232 0.90 7.38 1.24
N GLY A 233 -0.27 7.99 1.06
CA GLY A 233 -0.42 9.20 0.25
C GLY A 233 0.46 10.34 0.72
N SER A 234 0.43 10.66 2.01
CA SER A 234 1.17 11.78 2.60
C SER A 234 2.72 11.68 2.54
N ILE A 235 3.27 10.61 1.95
CA ILE A 235 4.71 10.52 1.64
C ILE A 235 5.06 11.42 0.46
N ILE A 236 4.11 11.62 -0.47
CA ILE A 236 4.24 12.56 -1.59
C ILE A 236 3.41 13.80 -1.28
N ASN A 237 3.97 14.98 -1.52
CA ASN A 237 3.17 16.19 -1.60
C ASN A 237 2.42 16.22 -2.94
N GLU A 238 1.10 16.05 -2.91
CA GLU A 238 0.25 15.91 -4.10
C GLU A 238 0.24 17.18 -4.97
N VAL A 239 0.35 18.36 -4.37
CA VAL A 239 0.43 19.61 -5.10
C VAL A 239 1.73 19.71 -5.90
N ASP A 240 2.85 19.37 -5.27
CA ASP A 240 4.15 19.36 -5.90
C ASP A 240 4.26 18.28 -7.00
N LEU A 241 3.60 17.13 -6.83
CA LEU A 241 3.51 16.06 -7.84
C LEU A 241 2.84 16.57 -9.13
N ILE A 242 1.70 17.23 -9.00
CA ILE A 242 0.95 17.78 -10.14
C ILE A 242 1.74 18.90 -10.82
N ASP A 243 2.37 19.77 -10.03
CA ASP A 243 3.27 20.82 -10.56
C ASP A 243 4.45 20.21 -11.32
N ALA A 244 5.10 19.18 -10.77
CA ALA A 244 6.20 18.46 -11.42
C ALA A 244 5.77 17.81 -12.75
N TYR A 245 4.55 17.25 -12.81
CA TYR A 245 4.01 16.70 -14.04
C TYR A 245 3.80 17.77 -15.10
N HIS A 246 3.15 18.90 -14.78
CA HIS A 246 2.91 20.00 -15.71
C HIS A 246 4.21 20.66 -16.18
N LYS A 247 5.24 20.71 -15.34
CA LYS A 247 6.59 21.20 -15.70
C LYS A 247 7.42 20.16 -16.45
N ASN A 248 6.86 18.97 -16.75
CA ASN A 248 7.56 17.90 -17.44
C ASN A 248 8.85 17.44 -16.72
N ILE A 249 8.87 17.54 -15.39
CA ILE A 249 9.92 17.00 -14.51
C ILE A 249 9.73 15.50 -14.34
N ILE A 250 8.47 15.05 -14.31
CA ILE A 250 8.09 13.63 -14.32
C ILE A 250 7.28 13.33 -15.58
N SER A 251 7.29 12.08 -16.04
CA SER A 251 6.60 11.65 -17.28
C SER A 251 5.26 10.98 -17.05
N GLY A 252 4.92 10.71 -15.80
CA GLY A 252 3.66 10.08 -15.39
C GLY A 252 3.69 9.67 -13.92
N PHE A 253 2.54 9.22 -13.42
CA PHE A 253 2.44 8.71 -12.05
C PHE A 253 1.32 7.69 -11.88
N ALA A 254 1.49 6.77 -10.93
CA ALA A 254 0.45 5.88 -10.44
C ALA A 254 0.31 6.07 -8.92
N LEU A 255 -0.90 6.40 -8.48
CA LEU A 255 -1.23 6.54 -7.07
C LEU A 255 -2.35 5.56 -6.72
N ASP A 256 -2.06 4.67 -5.78
CA ASP A 256 -3.05 3.79 -5.15
C ASP A 256 -3.49 4.32 -3.78
N VAL A 257 -2.77 5.31 -3.28
CA VAL A 257 -2.98 5.96 -1.97
C VAL A 257 -2.90 7.47 -2.10
N PHE A 258 -3.65 8.20 -1.23
CA PHE A 258 -3.82 9.65 -1.30
C PHE A 258 -3.62 10.28 0.07
N GLU A 259 -3.32 11.62 0.09
CA GLU A 259 -3.20 12.36 1.35
C GLU A 259 -4.50 12.28 2.17
N LYS A 260 -5.64 12.27 1.48
CA LYS A 260 -6.96 12.01 2.05
C LYS A 260 -7.68 10.90 1.30
N GLU A 261 -8.19 9.94 2.02
CA GLU A 261 -8.95 8.81 1.51
C GLU A 261 -10.35 8.76 2.18
N PRO A 262 -11.46 8.77 1.43
CA PRO A 262 -11.56 8.87 -0.04
C PRO A 262 -10.99 10.16 -0.62
N ILE A 263 -10.54 10.11 -1.89
CA ILE A 263 -9.94 11.22 -2.62
C ILE A 263 -10.88 12.44 -2.69
N GLU A 264 -10.36 13.62 -2.36
CA GLU A 264 -11.14 14.86 -2.38
C GLU A 264 -11.16 15.56 -3.75
N SER A 265 -12.19 16.39 -3.96
CA SER A 265 -12.42 17.10 -5.22
C SER A 265 -11.27 18.01 -5.63
N GLU A 266 -10.56 18.58 -4.66
CA GLU A 266 -9.42 19.47 -4.93
C GLU A 266 -8.30 18.78 -5.70
N PHE A 267 -8.04 17.51 -5.43
CA PHE A 267 -7.04 16.73 -6.14
C PHE A 267 -7.55 16.25 -7.51
N TYR A 268 -8.69 15.52 -7.56
CA TYR A 268 -9.13 14.91 -8.82
C TYR A 268 -9.52 15.92 -9.89
N ASN A 269 -9.93 17.14 -9.50
CA ASN A 269 -10.21 18.21 -10.47
C ASN A 269 -8.95 18.70 -11.22
N LYS A 270 -7.76 18.43 -10.71
CA LYS A 270 -6.47 18.70 -11.38
C LYS A 270 -6.09 17.60 -12.36
N ILE A 271 -6.75 16.44 -12.32
CA ILE A 271 -6.47 15.30 -13.18
C ILE A 271 -7.26 15.43 -14.49
N LYS A 272 -6.56 15.38 -15.61
CA LYS A 272 -7.16 15.47 -16.95
C LYS A 272 -7.01 14.13 -17.70
N PRO A 273 -7.94 13.82 -18.62
CA PRO A 273 -7.91 12.57 -19.38
C PRO A 273 -6.67 12.35 -20.26
N ASP A 274 -5.94 13.42 -20.58
CA ASP A 274 -4.71 13.39 -21.37
C ASP A 274 -3.43 13.23 -20.52
N MET A 275 -3.57 13.16 -19.20
CA MET A 275 -2.45 12.89 -18.31
C MET A 275 -2.05 11.41 -18.34
N ASN A 276 -0.73 11.16 -18.29
CA ASN A 276 -0.17 9.81 -18.17
C ASN A 276 -0.19 9.38 -16.70
N CYS A 277 -1.39 9.08 -16.20
CA CYS A 277 -1.57 8.70 -14.81
C CYS A 277 -2.53 7.51 -14.64
N ILE A 278 -2.36 6.81 -13.52
CA ILE A 278 -3.25 5.75 -13.03
C ILE A 278 -3.59 6.09 -11.59
N LEU A 279 -4.88 6.15 -11.28
CA LEU A 279 -5.39 6.37 -9.93
C LEU A 279 -6.29 5.20 -9.55
N THR A 280 -6.07 4.61 -8.37
CA THR A 280 -6.87 3.49 -7.87
C THR A 280 -7.21 3.65 -6.38
N PRO A 281 -8.36 3.13 -5.92
CA PRO A 281 -8.86 3.41 -4.58
C PRO A 281 -8.29 2.44 -3.53
N HIS A 282 -6.95 2.46 -3.32
CA HIS A 282 -6.21 1.69 -2.33
C HIS A 282 -6.42 0.17 -2.47
N ILE A 283 -6.21 -0.35 -3.70
CA ILE A 283 -6.47 -1.74 -4.08
C ILE A 283 -5.21 -2.55 -4.42
N SER A 284 -4.02 -1.95 -4.46
CA SER A 284 -2.80 -2.64 -4.89
C SER A 284 -2.53 -3.93 -4.12
N GLY A 285 -2.90 -3.97 -2.85
CA GLY A 285 -2.79 -5.15 -2.00
C GLY A 285 -4.08 -5.99 -1.90
N VAL A 286 -5.14 -5.67 -2.66
CA VAL A 286 -6.47 -6.27 -2.52
C VAL A 286 -6.78 -7.16 -3.72
N THR A 287 -6.41 -8.44 -3.64
CA THR A 287 -6.79 -9.48 -4.60
C THR A 287 -7.52 -10.61 -3.89
N ILE A 288 -8.16 -11.50 -4.63
CA ILE A 288 -8.81 -12.71 -4.07
C ILE A 288 -7.78 -13.51 -3.27
N GLU A 289 -6.62 -13.77 -3.87
CA GLU A 289 -5.55 -14.56 -3.28
C GLU A 289 -4.93 -13.90 -2.05
N SER A 290 -4.72 -12.58 -2.08
CA SER A 290 -4.20 -11.86 -0.90
C SER A 290 -5.18 -11.86 0.25
N ASN A 291 -6.49 -11.74 -0.03
CA ASN A 291 -7.54 -11.81 0.99
C ASN A 291 -7.56 -13.17 1.70
N VAL A 292 -7.38 -14.28 0.96
CA VAL A 292 -7.24 -15.62 1.53
C VAL A 292 -6.00 -15.69 2.42
N ARG A 293 -4.82 -15.35 1.86
CA ARG A 293 -3.55 -15.40 2.61
C ARG A 293 -3.56 -14.56 3.90
N VAL A 294 -4.10 -13.35 3.81
CA VAL A 294 -4.21 -12.43 4.94
C VAL A 294 -5.14 -12.99 6.02
N SER A 295 -6.28 -13.55 5.62
CA SER A 295 -7.26 -14.14 6.54
C SER A 295 -6.69 -15.36 7.22
N ASP A 296 -6.13 -16.31 6.48
CA ASP A 296 -5.54 -17.54 7.01
C ASP A 296 -4.38 -17.24 7.97
N TYR A 297 -3.54 -16.26 7.62
CA TYR A 297 -2.44 -15.84 8.49
C TYR A 297 -2.93 -15.32 9.84
N ILE A 298 -3.93 -14.44 9.86
CA ILE A 298 -4.49 -13.89 11.10
C ILE A 298 -5.23 -14.96 11.90
N VAL A 299 -6.00 -15.84 11.23
CA VAL A 299 -6.66 -16.99 11.89
C VAL A 299 -5.64 -17.89 12.56
N LYS A 300 -4.53 -18.22 11.88
CA LYS A 300 -3.45 -18.98 12.48
C LYS A 300 -2.87 -18.27 13.70
N LYS A 301 -2.52 -16.97 13.58
CA LYS A 301 -1.89 -16.21 14.65
C LYS A 301 -2.77 -16.06 15.90
N ILE A 302 -4.07 -15.80 15.73
CA ILE A 302 -4.99 -15.71 16.87
C ILE A 302 -5.21 -17.08 17.53
N THR A 303 -5.24 -18.15 16.74
CA THR A 303 -5.35 -19.51 17.24
C THR A 303 -4.11 -19.90 18.05
N ASP A 304 -2.91 -19.60 17.52
CA ASP A 304 -1.63 -19.86 18.22
C ASP A 304 -1.51 -19.03 19.51
N PHE A 305 -2.13 -17.83 19.58
CA PHE A 305 -2.07 -16.96 20.76
C PHE A 305 -2.96 -17.40 21.90
N PHE A 306 -4.13 -18.00 21.61
CA PHE A 306 -5.11 -18.40 22.65
C PHE A 306 -5.04 -19.86 23.04
N ASN A 307 -4.33 -20.72 22.29
CA ASN A 307 -4.05 -22.13 22.64
C ASN A 307 -2.70 -22.29 23.31
#